data_f569ef66e024c3ea3a7e4de7aa364a3e
#
_entry.id   f569ef66e024c3ea3a7e4de7aa364a3e
#
_cell.length_a   1.000
_cell.length_b   1.000
_cell.length_c   1.000
_cell.angle_alpha   90.00
_cell.angle_beta   90.00
_cell.angle_gamma   90.00
#
_symmetry.space_group_name_H-M   'P 1'
#
loop_
_entity.id
_entity.type
_entity.pdbx_description
1 polymer ?
#
loop_
_entity_poly.entity_id
_entity_poly.type
_entity_poly.pdbx_seq_one_letter_code
_entity_poly.pdbx_strand_id
1 'polypeptide(L)'
;MLIKLKRSKKFSYIEEGEGVPIVLLHGLMGELSNFSSLTNHFSTQGYKIFAPKLPIYSYPLLSTNVSSIAKFVARFLKEVVQEPAILVGNSLGGHLGLVVTHKHPELVRALCLTGSSGLYEKSFGETFPKRGDYDYVLRKTQEVFYDPAVATKEIVDDVFETVNDRKKAIKTLYIARSAIKHNMKNDLKEIQTPVCLIWGKQDGVTPPEVAVEFNEGLPNSSLYWIDKCGHAPMMEHPEVFNELLNDWLQEKKITAKG
;
A
#
# COMPACT_ATOMS: atom_id res chain seq x y z
N MET A 1 -11.85 1.45 -17.93
CA MET A 1 -10.97 2.52 -18.46
C MET A 1 -9.57 1.95 -18.69
N LEU A 2 -8.96 2.11 -19.86
CA LEU A 2 -7.59 1.63 -20.10
C LEU A 2 -6.63 2.49 -19.27
N ILE A 3 -5.97 1.89 -18.29
CA ILE A 3 -4.97 2.57 -17.46
C ILE A 3 -3.79 2.98 -18.34
N LYS A 4 -3.63 4.29 -18.57
CA LYS A 4 -2.53 4.83 -19.38
C LYS A 4 -1.30 5.05 -18.52
N LEU A 5 -0.31 4.17 -18.65
CA LEU A 5 0.98 4.32 -17.97
C LEU A 5 1.80 5.45 -18.61
N LYS A 6 2.16 6.45 -17.81
CA LYS A 6 3.19 7.43 -18.15
C LYS A 6 4.58 6.86 -17.87
N ARG A 7 5.58 7.35 -18.59
CA ARG A 7 7.00 7.01 -18.38
C ARG A 7 7.82 8.28 -18.26
N SER A 8 8.59 8.37 -17.20
CA SER A 8 9.57 9.46 -17.01
C SER A 8 10.88 8.85 -16.50
N LYS A 9 11.95 8.98 -17.28
CA LYS A 9 13.25 8.36 -16.99
C LYS A 9 13.07 6.85 -16.73
N LYS A 10 13.29 6.39 -15.47
CA LYS A 10 13.15 5.00 -15.03
C LYS A 10 11.83 4.68 -14.33
N PHE A 11 10.94 5.68 -14.21
CA PHE A 11 9.66 5.51 -13.55
C PHE A 11 8.56 5.21 -14.57
N SER A 12 7.70 4.25 -14.20
CA SER A 12 6.45 3.94 -14.90
C SER A 12 5.33 4.11 -13.88
N TYR A 13 4.32 4.92 -14.18
CA TYR A 13 3.30 5.31 -13.20
C TYR A 13 2.00 5.74 -13.88
N ILE A 14 0.91 5.70 -13.11
CA ILE A 14 -0.36 6.35 -13.46
C ILE A 14 -0.30 7.79 -12.94
N GLU A 15 -0.91 8.73 -13.69
CA GLU A 15 -1.12 10.10 -13.27
C GLU A 15 -2.48 10.57 -13.75
N GLU A 16 -3.35 10.97 -12.82
CA GLU A 16 -4.73 11.39 -13.06
C GLU A 16 -5.11 12.58 -12.18
N GLY A 17 -5.92 13.50 -12.72
CA GLY A 17 -6.39 14.67 -11.98
C GLY A 17 -5.37 15.79 -11.89
N GLU A 18 -5.73 16.84 -11.14
CA GLU A 18 -4.92 18.04 -10.90
C GLU A 18 -5.08 18.49 -9.44
N GLY A 19 -4.06 19.15 -8.88
CA GLY A 19 -4.08 19.68 -7.51
C GLY A 19 -3.11 18.98 -6.57
N VAL A 20 -3.48 18.83 -5.29
CA VAL A 20 -2.60 18.26 -4.26
C VAL A 20 -2.24 16.81 -4.58
N PRO A 21 -0.93 16.44 -4.55
CA PRO A 21 -0.54 15.09 -4.93
C PRO A 21 -0.91 14.05 -3.87
N ILE A 22 -1.53 12.97 -4.34
CA ILE A 22 -1.70 11.72 -3.60
C ILE A 22 -0.88 10.65 -4.33
N VAL A 23 -0.01 9.96 -3.61
CA VAL A 23 0.81 8.87 -4.15
C VAL A 23 0.36 7.53 -3.57
N LEU A 24 -0.07 6.61 -4.44
CA LEU A 24 -0.63 5.32 -4.09
C LEU A 24 0.45 4.25 -4.17
N LEU A 25 0.65 3.51 -3.07
CA LEU A 25 1.68 2.48 -2.95
C LEU A 25 1.00 1.12 -2.72
N HIS A 26 1.04 0.26 -3.74
CA HIS A 26 0.41 -1.07 -3.68
C HIS A 26 1.19 -2.06 -2.81
N GLY A 27 0.48 -3.09 -2.35
CA GLY A 27 1.04 -4.20 -1.58
C GLY A 27 1.87 -5.18 -2.41
N LEU A 28 2.43 -6.18 -1.74
CA LEU A 28 3.09 -7.30 -2.40
C LEU A 28 2.04 -8.12 -3.19
N MET A 29 2.35 -8.46 -4.42
CA MET A 29 1.42 -9.05 -5.41
C MET A 29 0.17 -8.19 -5.71
N GLY A 30 0.11 -6.95 -5.23
CA GLY A 30 -0.92 -6.00 -5.62
C GLY A 30 -0.59 -5.29 -6.92
N GLU A 31 -1.62 -4.79 -7.58
CA GLU A 31 -1.53 -4.04 -8.83
C GLU A 31 -2.02 -2.60 -8.65
N LEU A 32 -1.73 -1.75 -9.63
CA LEU A 32 -2.17 -0.35 -9.62
C LEU A 32 -3.69 -0.21 -9.62
N SER A 33 -4.40 -1.20 -10.17
CA SER A 33 -5.87 -1.28 -10.22
C SER A 33 -6.52 -1.43 -8.85
N ASN A 34 -5.78 -1.88 -7.82
CA ASN A 34 -6.31 -2.03 -6.45
C ASN A 34 -6.81 -0.69 -5.87
N PHE A 35 -6.33 0.43 -6.41
CA PHE A 35 -6.72 1.78 -6.01
C PHE A 35 -7.61 2.49 -7.03
N SER A 36 -8.27 1.76 -7.95
CA SER A 36 -9.07 2.38 -9.02
C SER A 36 -10.20 3.27 -8.48
N SER A 37 -10.93 2.82 -7.46
CA SER A 37 -12.01 3.61 -6.84
C SER A 37 -11.46 4.90 -6.21
N LEU A 38 -10.36 4.81 -5.45
CA LEU A 38 -9.69 5.97 -4.85
C LEU A 38 -9.22 6.94 -5.94
N THR A 39 -8.59 6.44 -7.00
CA THR A 39 -8.13 7.26 -8.12
C THR A 39 -9.28 8.03 -8.75
N ASN A 40 -10.39 7.35 -9.06
CA ASN A 40 -11.58 7.97 -9.66
C ASN A 40 -12.21 9.02 -8.73
N HIS A 41 -12.27 8.73 -7.43
CA HIS A 41 -12.87 9.61 -6.42
C HIS A 41 -12.06 10.90 -6.27
N PHE A 42 -10.78 10.78 -5.92
CA PHE A 42 -9.96 11.94 -5.56
C PHE A 42 -9.48 12.76 -6.76
N SER A 43 -9.29 12.15 -7.94
CA SER A 43 -8.86 12.90 -9.15
C SER A 43 -9.86 13.97 -9.60
N THR A 44 -11.13 13.84 -9.21
CA THR A 44 -12.19 14.83 -9.51
C THR A 44 -12.40 15.86 -8.41
N GLN A 45 -11.68 15.74 -7.26
CA GLN A 45 -11.86 16.56 -6.07
C GLN A 45 -10.66 17.49 -5.77
N GLY A 46 -9.88 17.81 -6.79
CA GLY A 46 -8.73 18.72 -6.66
C GLY A 46 -7.46 18.02 -6.13
N TYR A 47 -7.37 16.71 -6.30
CA TYR A 47 -6.16 15.97 -6.04
C TYR A 47 -5.55 15.43 -7.33
N LYS A 48 -4.24 15.36 -7.36
CA LYS A 48 -3.47 14.76 -8.43
C LYS A 48 -2.92 13.41 -7.98
N ILE A 49 -3.43 12.35 -8.59
CA ILE A 49 -3.11 10.98 -8.21
C ILE A 49 -1.90 10.49 -8.97
N PHE A 50 -0.94 9.94 -8.25
CA PHE A 50 0.20 9.23 -8.78
C PHE A 50 0.22 7.80 -8.25
N ALA A 51 0.38 6.81 -9.13
CA ALA A 51 0.59 5.43 -8.71
C ALA A 51 1.82 4.85 -9.41
N PRO A 52 3.00 4.88 -8.78
CA PRO A 52 4.21 4.31 -9.37
C PRO A 52 4.17 2.79 -9.37
N LYS A 53 4.59 2.17 -10.48
CA LYS A 53 4.85 0.74 -10.52
C LYS A 53 6.12 0.45 -9.72
N LEU A 54 5.96 -0.20 -8.57
CA LEU A 54 7.07 -0.53 -7.69
C LEU A 54 8.02 -1.55 -8.37
N PRO A 55 9.36 -1.38 -8.28
CA PRO A 55 10.31 -2.19 -9.02
C PRO A 55 10.59 -3.57 -8.40
N ILE A 56 9.59 -4.19 -7.75
CA ILE A 56 9.71 -5.46 -7.04
C ILE A 56 10.28 -6.55 -7.96
N TYR A 57 9.76 -6.66 -9.18
CA TYR A 57 10.15 -7.69 -10.13
C TYR A 57 11.23 -7.25 -11.13
N SER A 58 11.52 -5.95 -11.24
CA SER A 58 12.52 -5.42 -12.18
C SER A 58 13.90 -5.24 -11.57
N TYR A 59 13.98 -5.03 -10.24
CA TYR A 59 15.27 -4.88 -9.55
C TYR A 59 16.07 -6.20 -9.48
N PRO A 60 17.42 -6.13 -9.41
CA PRO A 60 18.23 -7.28 -9.01
C PRO A 60 17.78 -7.83 -7.65
N LEU A 61 17.92 -9.15 -7.43
CA LEU A 61 17.42 -9.82 -6.22
C LEU A 61 17.87 -9.12 -4.92
N LEU A 62 19.15 -8.81 -4.79
CA LEU A 62 19.71 -8.18 -3.59
C LEU A 62 19.18 -6.75 -3.35
N SER A 63 18.68 -6.08 -4.40
CA SER A 63 18.03 -4.77 -4.33
C SER A 63 16.52 -4.86 -4.14
N THR A 64 15.92 -6.05 -4.13
CA THR A 64 14.50 -6.28 -3.89
C THR A 64 14.23 -6.37 -2.39
N ASN A 65 14.40 -5.27 -1.67
CA ASN A 65 14.20 -5.18 -0.22
C ASN A 65 13.52 -3.85 0.15
N VAL A 66 12.93 -3.77 1.35
CA VAL A 66 12.19 -2.59 1.83
C VAL A 66 12.99 -1.31 1.67
N SER A 67 14.22 -1.27 2.16
CA SER A 67 15.05 -0.06 2.12
C SER A 67 15.35 0.42 0.69
N SER A 68 15.62 -0.49 -0.24
CA SER A 68 15.91 -0.13 -1.64
C SER A 68 14.66 0.35 -2.39
N ILE A 69 13.50 -0.25 -2.12
CA ILE A 69 12.24 0.16 -2.74
C ILE A 69 11.74 1.47 -2.12
N ALA A 70 11.90 1.68 -0.81
CA ALA A 70 11.62 2.97 -0.18
C ALA A 70 12.48 4.11 -0.77
N LYS A 71 13.77 3.86 -1.06
CA LYS A 71 14.61 4.81 -1.80
C LYS A 71 14.09 5.10 -3.20
N PHE A 72 13.53 4.10 -3.89
CA PHE A 72 12.87 4.33 -5.18
C PHE A 72 11.67 5.25 -5.02
N VAL A 73 10.80 5.03 -4.01
CA VAL A 73 9.64 5.89 -3.73
C VAL A 73 10.09 7.32 -3.42
N ALA A 74 11.07 7.52 -2.53
CA ALA A 74 11.59 8.84 -2.21
C ALA A 74 12.14 9.57 -3.45
N ARG A 75 12.82 8.85 -4.35
CA ARG A 75 13.29 9.41 -5.62
C ARG A 75 12.15 9.74 -6.58
N PHE A 76 11.09 8.93 -6.61
CA PHE A 76 9.88 9.22 -7.37
C PHE A 76 9.23 10.53 -6.90
N LEU A 77 9.10 10.71 -5.58
CA LEU A 77 8.58 11.95 -5.00
C LEU A 77 9.44 13.16 -5.42
N LYS A 78 10.77 13.05 -5.32
CA LYS A 78 11.70 14.15 -5.67
C LYS A 78 11.76 14.46 -7.17
N GLU A 79 11.73 13.44 -8.03
CA GLU A 79 11.99 13.61 -9.48
C GLU A 79 10.72 13.77 -10.31
N VAL A 80 9.57 13.23 -9.86
CA VAL A 80 8.31 13.21 -10.62
C VAL A 80 7.23 14.06 -9.96
N VAL A 81 6.97 13.86 -8.68
CA VAL A 81 5.93 14.59 -7.94
C VAL A 81 6.36 16.02 -7.64
N GLN A 82 7.59 16.22 -7.16
CA GLN A 82 8.28 17.50 -6.96
C GLN A 82 7.67 18.43 -5.88
N GLU A 83 6.76 17.92 -5.10
CA GLU A 83 6.14 18.62 -3.95
C GLU A 83 5.78 17.61 -2.85
N PRO A 84 5.59 18.06 -1.59
CA PRO A 84 5.18 17.16 -0.51
C PRO A 84 3.83 16.53 -0.81
N ALA A 85 3.76 15.19 -0.76
CA ALA A 85 2.59 14.40 -1.15
C ALA A 85 1.89 13.75 0.04
N ILE A 86 0.61 13.44 -0.13
CA ILE A 86 -0.11 12.50 0.69
C ILE A 86 0.25 11.10 0.20
N LEU A 87 0.80 10.25 1.06
CA LEU A 87 1.05 8.85 0.73
C LEU A 87 -0.11 7.99 1.20
N VAL A 88 -0.62 7.11 0.34
CA VAL A 88 -1.62 6.09 0.71
C VAL A 88 -1.02 4.73 0.39
N GLY A 89 -0.80 3.91 1.40
CA GLY A 89 -0.12 2.63 1.24
C GLY A 89 -0.87 1.47 1.86
N ASN A 90 -1.01 0.38 1.08
CA ASN A 90 -1.53 -0.90 1.56
C ASN A 90 -0.40 -1.90 1.77
N SER A 91 -0.42 -2.60 2.90
CA SER A 91 0.50 -3.71 3.20
C SER A 91 1.97 -3.29 3.06
N LEU A 92 2.75 -3.91 2.17
CA LEU A 92 4.11 -3.49 1.84
C LEU A 92 4.17 -2.01 1.43
N GLY A 93 3.17 -1.51 0.68
CA GLY A 93 3.11 -0.10 0.28
C GLY A 93 3.02 0.85 1.48
N GLY A 94 2.27 0.47 2.51
CA GLY A 94 2.22 1.21 3.78
C GLY A 94 3.56 1.21 4.51
N HIS A 95 4.23 0.07 4.55
CA HIS A 95 5.59 -0.03 5.12
C HIS A 95 6.59 0.87 4.39
N LEU A 96 6.55 0.89 3.06
CA LEU A 96 7.38 1.81 2.26
C LEU A 96 7.06 3.27 2.58
N GLY A 97 5.77 3.60 2.71
CA GLY A 97 5.30 4.92 3.14
C GLY A 97 5.86 5.32 4.52
N LEU A 98 5.81 4.43 5.52
CA LEU A 98 6.41 4.64 6.84
C LEU A 98 7.91 4.95 6.75
N VAL A 99 8.66 4.12 6.01
CA VAL A 99 10.12 4.32 5.85
C VAL A 99 10.44 5.65 5.17
N VAL A 100 9.66 6.04 4.16
CA VAL A 100 9.86 7.33 3.47
C VAL A 100 9.51 8.48 4.40
N THR A 101 8.39 8.40 5.12
CA THR A 101 7.96 9.45 6.06
C THR A 101 8.97 9.65 7.19
N HIS A 102 9.50 8.55 7.74
CA HIS A 102 10.54 8.64 8.78
C HIS A 102 11.84 9.27 8.26
N LYS A 103 12.32 8.85 7.07
CA LYS A 103 13.64 9.30 6.55
C LYS A 103 13.58 10.59 5.76
N HIS A 104 12.45 10.97 5.24
CA HIS A 104 12.22 12.10 4.36
C HIS A 104 10.90 12.80 4.68
N PRO A 105 10.69 13.28 5.93
CA PRO A 105 9.44 13.93 6.33
C PRO A 105 9.12 15.16 5.46
N GLU A 106 10.12 15.81 4.90
CA GLU A 106 9.96 16.95 3.99
C GLU A 106 9.22 16.60 2.68
N LEU A 107 9.16 15.33 2.32
CA LEU A 107 8.47 14.86 1.11
C LEU A 107 7.03 14.42 1.36
N VAL A 108 6.61 14.33 2.64
CA VAL A 108 5.34 13.71 3.01
C VAL A 108 4.48 14.68 3.80
N ARG A 109 3.37 15.10 3.20
CA ARG A 109 2.39 15.98 3.83
C ARG A 109 1.53 15.23 4.84
N ALA A 110 1.17 14.00 4.50
CA ALA A 110 0.37 13.09 5.33
C ALA A 110 0.59 11.64 4.86
N LEU A 111 0.30 10.69 5.74
CA LEU A 111 0.41 9.26 5.45
C LEU A 111 -0.91 8.56 5.81
N CYS A 112 -1.47 7.79 4.87
CA CYS A 112 -2.57 6.86 5.13
C CYS A 112 -2.06 5.43 5.02
N LEU A 113 -2.26 4.65 6.08
CA LEU A 113 -1.90 3.24 6.18
C LEU A 113 -3.16 2.38 6.19
N THR A 114 -3.18 1.32 5.39
CA THR A 114 -4.23 0.32 5.42
C THR A 114 -3.63 -1.07 5.32
N GLY A 115 -3.94 -1.95 6.28
CA GLY A 115 -3.35 -3.29 6.35
C GLY A 115 -1.81 -3.27 6.29
N SER A 116 -1.15 -2.25 6.86
CA SER A 116 0.29 -2.03 6.67
C SER A 116 1.14 -3.07 7.36
N SER A 117 2.17 -3.57 6.68
CA SER A 117 3.31 -4.21 7.32
C SER A 117 4.23 -3.17 7.97
N GLY A 118 5.28 -3.63 8.67
CA GLY A 118 6.25 -2.74 9.34
C GLY A 118 6.33 -2.91 10.84
N LEU A 119 5.38 -3.61 11.46
CA LEU A 119 5.44 -4.10 12.85
C LEU A 119 5.40 -5.62 12.86
N TYR A 120 4.20 -6.16 12.87
CA TYR A 120 3.96 -7.60 12.89
C TYR A 120 2.96 -7.95 11.77
N GLU A 121 3.20 -9.06 11.10
CA GLU A 121 2.26 -9.66 10.16
C GLU A 121 2.23 -11.17 10.41
N LYS A 122 1.04 -11.76 10.36
CA LYS A 122 0.95 -13.21 10.31
C LYS A 122 1.53 -13.63 8.97
N SER A 123 2.62 -14.39 9.00
CA SER A 123 3.22 -14.89 7.78
C SER A 123 2.13 -15.55 6.93
N PHE A 124 2.26 -15.44 5.60
CA PHE A 124 1.37 -16.14 4.64
C PHE A 124 1.48 -17.67 4.80
N GLY A 125 1.29 -18.15 6.04
CA GLY A 125 1.41 -19.54 6.41
C GLY A 125 2.84 -20.07 6.27
N GLU A 126 3.15 -21.16 6.94
CA GLU A 126 4.43 -21.86 6.84
C GLU A 126 4.67 -22.46 5.44
N THR A 127 3.66 -22.46 4.58
CA THR A 127 3.70 -23.01 3.24
C THR A 127 3.54 -21.89 2.19
N PHE A 128 4.63 -21.63 1.51
CA PHE A 128 4.63 -20.85 0.27
C PHE A 128 3.61 -21.43 -0.73
N PRO A 129 2.96 -20.60 -1.58
CA PRO A 129 1.99 -21.06 -2.56
C PRO A 129 2.53 -22.25 -3.33
N LYS A 130 1.80 -23.37 -3.32
CA LYS A 130 2.16 -24.55 -4.12
C LYS A 130 2.08 -24.15 -5.59
N ARG A 131 3.23 -24.12 -6.24
CA ARG A 131 3.31 -23.83 -7.67
C ARG A 131 2.50 -24.87 -8.45
N GLY A 132 1.76 -24.39 -9.47
CA GLY A 132 0.91 -25.25 -10.31
C GLY A 132 -0.43 -25.66 -9.69
N ASP A 133 -0.72 -25.29 -8.44
CA ASP A 133 -1.98 -25.60 -7.77
C ASP A 133 -2.87 -24.33 -7.76
N TYR A 134 -3.72 -24.20 -8.78
CA TYR A 134 -4.61 -23.06 -8.93
C TYR A 134 -5.63 -22.94 -7.78
N ASP A 135 -6.19 -24.06 -7.34
CA ASP A 135 -7.18 -24.09 -6.26
C ASP A 135 -6.56 -23.67 -4.92
N TYR A 136 -5.32 -24.01 -4.70
CA TYR A 136 -4.58 -23.53 -3.53
C TYR A 136 -4.38 -22.00 -3.59
N VAL A 137 -3.96 -21.49 -4.76
CA VAL A 137 -3.76 -20.04 -4.95
C VAL A 137 -5.09 -19.29 -4.81
N LEU A 138 -6.18 -19.81 -5.39
CA LEU A 138 -7.53 -19.24 -5.25
C LEU A 138 -7.91 -19.10 -3.77
N ARG A 139 -7.85 -20.20 -3.00
CA ARG A 139 -8.17 -20.15 -1.56
C ARG A 139 -7.31 -19.14 -0.80
N LYS A 140 -6.00 -19.13 -1.05
CA LYS A 140 -5.07 -18.19 -0.38
C LYS A 140 -5.30 -16.74 -0.77
N THR A 141 -5.71 -16.46 -1.98
CA THR A 141 -6.09 -15.11 -2.41
C THR A 141 -7.42 -14.70 -1.77
N GLN A 142 -8.39 -15.61 -1.65
CA GLN A 142 -9.66 -15.37 -0.98
C GLN A 142 -9.49 -15.08 0.52
N GLU A 143 -8.55 -15.76 1.20
CA GLU A 143 -8.26 -15.55 2.63
C GLU A 143 -7.74 -14.13 2.96
N VAL A 144 -7.33 -13.35 1.96
CA VAL A 144 -6.90 -11.95 2.13
C VAL A 144 -8.07 -11.03 2.41
N PHE A 145 -9.27 -11.40 1.93
CA PHE A 145 -10.49 -10.61 2.00
C PHE A 145 -11.48 -11.22 3.01
N TYR A 146 -12.34 -10.38 3.56
CA TYR A 146 -13.50 -10.84 4.33
C TYR A 146 -14.56 -11.47 3.40
N ASP A 147 -14.85 -10.78 2.26
CA ASP A 147 -15.69 -11.34 1.21
C ASP A 147 -14.81 -12.03 0.15
N PRO A 148 -14.87 -13.37 0.04
CA PRO A 148 -14.08 -14.10 -0.95
C PRO A 148 -14.37 -13.70 -2.40
N ALA A 149 -15.55 -13.10 -2.68
CA ALA A 149 -15.92 -12.66 -4.03
C ALA A 149 -15.08 -11.50 -4.56
N VAL A 150 -14.42 -10.75 -3.68
CA VAL A 150 -13.47 -9.68 -4.05
C VAL A 150 -12.23 -10.24 -4.74
N ALA A 151 -11.86 -11.50 -4.45
CA ALA A 151 -10.83 -12.23 -5.18
C ALA A 151 -11.35 -12.66 -6.56
N THR A 152 -11.50 -11.70 -7.47
CA THR A 152 -11.96 -11.98 -8.84
C THR A 152 -11.01 -12.92 -9.57
N LYS A 153 -11.50 -13.50 -10.67
CA LYS A 153 -10.68 -14.39 -11.49
C LYS A 153 -9.40 -13.70 -11.96
N GLU A 154 -9.47 -12.42 -12.35
CA GLU A 154 -8.29 -11.65 -12.81
C GLU A 154 -7.25 -11.54 -11.69
N ILE A 155 -7.66 -11.22 -10.47
CA ILE A 155 -6.75 -11.12 -9.31
C ILE A 155 -6.08 -12.48 -9.04
N VAL A 156 -6.85 -13.56 -9.08
CA VAL A 156 -6.33 -14.91 -8.84
C VAL A 156 -5.36 -15.33 -9.95
N ASP A 157 -5.68 -15.04 -11.21
CA ASP A 157 -4.84 -15.32 -12.37
C ASP A 157 -3.49 -14.58 -12.26
N ASP A 158 -3.49 -13.30 -11.91
CA ASP A 158 -2.27 -12.48 -11.72
C ASP A 158 -1.38 -13.03 -10.59
N VAL A 159 -2.00 -13.44 -9.47
CA VAL A 159 -1.27 -14.09 -8.36
C VAL A 159 -0.72 -15.44 -8.83
N PHE A 160 -1.52 -16.26 -9.53
CA PHE A 160 -1.11 -17.55 -10.03
C PHE A 160 0.06 -17.45 -11.02
N GLU A 161 0.02 -16.51 -11.96
CA GLU A 161 1.14 -16.23 -12.85
C GLU A 161 2.39 -15.82 -12.10
N THR A 162 2.24 -14.95 -11.10
CA THR A 162 3.37 -14.46 -10.28
C THR A 162 4.03 -15.58 -9.50
N VAL A 163 3.27 -16.49 -8.87
CA VAL A 163 3.85 -17.58 -8.09
C VAL A 163 4.41 -18.71 -8.97
N ASN A 164 3.93 -18.84 -10.21
CA ASN A 164 4.45 -19.82 -11.17
C ASN A 164 5.68 -19.33 -11.94
N ASP A 165 5.90 -18.02 -12.06
CA ASP A 165 7.18 -17.48 -12.53
C ASP A 165 8.24 -17.63 -11.43
N ARG A 166 9.21 -18.52 -11.66
CA ARG A 166 10.28 -18.82 -10.69
C ARG A 166 11.04 -17.56 -10.24
N LYS A 167 11.29 -16.62 -11.16
CA LYS A 167 12.03 -15.39 -10.84
C LYS A 167 11.20 -14.44 -9.99
N LYS A 168 9.91 -14.26 -10.33
CA LYS A 168 8.98 -13.46 -9.54
C LYS A 168 8.77 -14.09 -8.15
N ALA A 169 8.53 -15.39 -8.08
CA ALA A 169 8.33 -16.11 -6.81
C ALA A 169 9.53 -15.94 -5.84
N ILE A 170 10.77 -16.07 -6.32
CA ILE A 170 11.97 -15.86 -5.50
C ILE A 170 12.04 -14.41 -5.01
N LYS A 171 11.73 -13.40 -5.84
CA LYS A 171 11.71 -11.99 -5.45
C LYS A 171 10.60 -11.69 -4.45
N THR A 172 9.41 -12.27 -4.62
CA THR A 172 8.30 -12.19 -3.68
C THR A 172 8.71 -12.68 -2.29
N LEU A 173 9.36 -13.86 -2.21
CA LEU A 173 9.90 -14.36 -0.94
C LEU A 173 10.96 -13.44 -0.32
N TYR A 174 11.82 -12.91 -1.16
CA TYR A 174 12.94 -12.09 -0.69
C TYR A 174 12.43 -10.77 -0.08
N ILE A 175 11.48 -10.10 -0.74
CA ILE A 175 10.90 -8.85 -0.22
C ILE A 175 10.02 -9.12 1.01
N ALA A 176 9.22 -10.20 1.03
CA ALA A 176 8.43 -10.59 2.19
C ALA A 176 9.31 -10.82 3.43
N ARG A 177 10.39 -11.58 3.29
CA ARG A 177 11.38 -11.76 4.38
C ARG A 177 12.05 -10.44 4.79
N SER A 178 12.28 -9.53 3.84
CA SER A 178 12.81 -8.20 4.15
C SER A 178 11.80 -7.38 4.96
N ALA A 179 10.50 -7.44 4.62
CA ALA A 179 9.45 -6.74 5.34
C ALA A 179 9.32 -7.23 6.79
N ILE A 180 9.31 -8.55 7.00
CA ILE A 180 9.26 -9.17 8.34
C ILE A 180 10.48 -8.75 9.20
N LYS A 181 11.67 -8.65 8.60
CA LYS A 181 12.90 -8.28 9.33
C LYS A 181 13.01 -6.79 9.61
N HIS A 182 12.37 -5.96 8.80
CA HIS A 182 12.45 -4.50 8.88
C HIS A 182 11.31 -3.98 9.77
N ASN A 183 11.51 -3.99 11.08
CA ASN A 183 10.51 -3.56 12.06
C ASN A 183 10.69 -2.07 12.39
N MET A 184 9.60 -1.30 12.33
CA MET A 184 9.56 0.15 12.54
C MET A 184 9.15 0.56 13.95
N LYS A 185 8.92 -0.38 14.88
CA LYS A 185 8.38 -0.12 16.21
C LYS A 185 9.12 1.02 16.95
N ASN A 186 10.43 1.00 16.92
CA ASN A 186 11.25 2.00 17.61
C ASN A 186 11.27 3.37 16.92
N ASP A 187 10.96 3.40 15.62
CA ASP A 187 11.02 4.58 14.78
C ASP A 187 9.68 5.34 14.75
N LEU A 188 8.56 4.68 15.09
CA LEU A 188 7.21 5.26 15.01
C LEU A 188 7.08 6.58 15.77
N LYS A 189 7.63 6.66 16.98
CA LYS A 189 7.60 7.86 17.85
C LYS A 189 8.28 9.09 17.24
N GLU A 190 9.13 8.89 16.24
CA GLU A 190 9.87 9.97 15.55
C GLU A 190 9.05 10.54 14.37
N ILE A 191 7.98 9.85 13.94
CA ILE A 191 7.13 10.26 12.83
C ILE A 191 6.10 11.30 13.32
N GLN A 192 6.37 12.57 13.08
CA GLN A 192 5.49 13.68 13.45
C GLN A 192 4.45 14.03 12.37
N THR A 193 4.62 13.51 11.17
CA THR A 193 3.68 13.67 10.06
C THR A 193 2.30 13.11 10.46
N PRO A 194 1.18 13.79 10.13
CA PRO A 194 -0.16 13.26 10.38
C PRO A 194 -0.36 11.89 9.71
N VAL A 195 -0.89 10.91 10.46
CA VAL A 195 -1.13 9.54 9.96
C VAL A 195 -2.59 9.15 10.13
N CYS A 196 -3.21 8.71 9.05
CA CYS A 196 -4.51 8.04 9.04
C CYS A 196 -4.31 6.54 9.00
N LEU A 197 -4.96 5.82 9.89
CA LEU A 197 -5.01 4.36 9.90
C LEU A 197 -6.43 3.93 9.57
N ILE A 198 -6.64 3.28 8.42
CA ILE A 198 -7.94 2.72 8.02
C ILE A 198 -7.79 1.21 7.89
N TRP A 199 -8.48 0.45 8.75
CA TRP A 199 -8.21 -0.97 8.90
C TRP A 199 -9.46 -1.83 8.91
N GLY A 200 -9.39 -3.01 8.28
CA GLY A 200 -10.42 -4.03 8.39
C GLY A 200 -10.41 -4.72 9.75
N LYS A 201 -11.57 -4.84 10.40
CA LYS A 201 -11.68 -5.55 11.68
C LYS A 201 -11.36 -7.04 11.57
N GLN A 202 -11.46 -7.62 10.40
CA GLN A 202 -11.22 -9.03 10.12
C GLN A 202 -9.95 -9.25 9.29
N ASP A 203 -8.99 -8.32 9.35
CA ASP A 203 -7.70 -8.47 8.65
C ASP A 203 -6.93 -9.68 9.22
N GLY A 204 -6.81 -10.72 8.41
CA GLY A 204 -6.10 -11.96 8.75
C GLY A 204 -4.61 -11.92 8.46
N VAL A 205 -4.12 -10.91 7.73
CA VAL A 205 -2.70 -10.75 7.33
C VAL A 205 -1.96 -9.87 8.33
N THR A 206 -2.44 -8.64 8.52
CA THR A 206 -1.98 -7.72 9.55
C THR A 206 -3.12 -7.48 10.53
N PRO A 207 -3.24 -8.31 11.57
CA PRO A 207 -4.43 -8.34 12.40
C PRO A 207 -4.68 -7.02 13.13
N PRO A 208 -5.92 -6.79 13.62
CA PRO A 208 -6.34 -5.52 14.24
C PRO A 208 -5.41 -5.00 15.33
N GLU A 209 -4.77 -5.90 16.08
CA GLU A 209 -3.81 -5.54 17.14
C GLU A 209 -2.63 -4.73 16.58
N VAL A 210 -2.25 -4.98 15.34
CA VAL A 210 -1.18 -4.23 14.65
C VAL A 210 -1.60 -2.78 14.40
N ALA A 211 -2.85 -2.55 14.02
CA ALA A 211 -3.37 -1.19 13.84
C ALA A 211 -3.40 -0.41 15.16
N VAL A 212 -3.77 -1.09 16.26
CA VAL A 212 -3.72 -0.50 17.62
C VAL A 212 -2.27 -0.14 17.98
N GLU A 213 -1.32 -1.05 17.76
CA GLU A 213 0.11 -0.80 18.07
C GLU A 213 0.67 0.35 17.22
N PHE A 214 0.27 0.47 15.94
CA PHE A 214 0.61 1.66 15.13
C PHE A 214 0.04 2.94 15.73
N ASN A 215 -1.24 2.94 16.14
CA ASN A 215 -1.90 4.11 16.69
C ASN A 215 -1.30 4.55 18.04
N GLU A 216 -0.86 3.61 18.86
CA GLU A 216 -0.16 3.88 20.12
C GLU A 216 1.25 4.40 19.90
N GLY A 217 1.94 3.90 18.87
CA GLY A 217 3.33 4.27 18.59
C GLY A 217 3.51 5.57 17.81
N LEU A 218 2.49 5.99 17.04
CA LEU A 218 2.52 7.18 16.17
C LEU A 218 1.94 8.39 16.90
N PRO A 219 2.70 9.46 17.19
CA PRO A 219 2.25 10.59 18.01
C PRO A 219 1.06 11.37 17.43
N ASN A 220 0.89 11.36 16.11
CA ASN A 220 -0.11 12.15 15.42
C ASN A 220 -0.94 11.26 14.48
N SER A 221 -1.58 10.23 15.04
CA SER A 221 -2.39 9.28 14.29
C SER A 221 -3.87 9.32 14.65
N SER A 222 -4.70 8.87 13.71
CA SER A 222 -6.13 8.63 13.89
C SER A 222 -6.46 7.25 13.32
N LEU A 223 -7.18 6.41 14.08
CA LEU A 223 -7.52 5.04 13.70
C LEU A 223 -9.01 4.89 13.42
N TYR A 224 -9.32 4.38 12.24
CA TYR A 224 -10.67 4.08 11.76
C TYR A 224 -10.82 2.61 11.42
N TRP A 225 -11.96 2.03 11.77
CA TRP A 225 -12.28 0.63 11.55
C TRP A 225 -13.36 0.46 10.51
N ILE A 226 -13.16 -0.50 9.60
CA ILE A 226 -14.21 -0.97 8.70
C ILE A 226 -14.60 -2.38 9.13
N ASP A 227 -15.88 -2.59 9.40
CA ASP A 227 -16.42 -3.89 9.76
C ASP A 227 -16.67 -4.76 8.53
N LYS A 228 -16.64 -6.08 8.68
CA LYS A 228 -16.77 -7.05 7.58
C LYS A 228 -15.75 -6.77 6.47
N CYS A 229 -14.52 -6.50 6.85
CA CYS A 229 -13.44 -6.10 5.98
C CYS A 229 -12.15 -6.81 6.38
N GLY A 230 -11.44 -7.34 5.40
CA GLY A 230 -10.13 -7.98 5.54
C GLY A 230 -8.97 -7.02 5.31
N HIS A 231 -7.96 -7.49 4.56
CA HIS A 231 -6.65 -6.83 4.40
C HIS A 231 -6.62 -5.68 3.40
N ALA A 232 -7.65 -5.55 2.56
CA ALA A 232 -7.66 -4.54 1.50
C ALA A 232 -8.94 -3.67 1.52
N PRO A 233 -9.12 -2.83 2.57
CA PRO A 233 -10.31 -1.99 2.73
C PRO A 233 -10.66 -1.14 1.50
N MET A 234 -9.65 -0.63 0.78
CA MET A 234 -9.84 0.16 -0.44
C MET A 234 -10.42 -0.64 -1.62
N MET A 235 -10.43 -1.98 -1.52
CA MET A 235 -11.02 -2.88 -2.51
C MET A 235 -12.37 -3.45 -2.05
N GLU A 236 -12.48 -3.78 -0.75
CA GLU A 236 -13.67 -4.41 -0.18
C GLU A 236 -14.79 -3.40 0.10
N HIS A 237 -14.44 -2.21 0.60
CA HIS A 237 -15.38 -1.13 0.95
C HIS A 237 -14.89 0.21 0.41
N PRO A 238 -14.74 0.35 -0.93
CA PRO A 238 -14.07 1.50 -1.54
C PRO A 238 -14.75 2.84 -1.23
N GLU A 239 -16.08 2.89 -1.16
CA GLU A 239 -16.83 4.11 -0.84
C GLU A 239 -16.55 4.55 0.59
N VAL A 240 -16.66 3.63 1.56
CA VAL A 240 -16.41 3.90 2.99
C VAL A 240 -14.96 4.30 3.20
N PHE A 241 -14.02 3.62 2.54
CA PHE A 241 -12.60 3.96 2.60
C PHE A 241 -12.34 5.39 2.10
N ASN A 242 -12.92 5.76 0.96
CA ASN A 242 -12.75 7.07 0.37
C ASN A 242 -13.36 8.18 1.23
N GLU A 243 -14.55 7.96 1.82
CA GLU A 243 -15.22 8.88 2.74
C GLU A 243 -14.35 9.11 4.00
N LEU A 244 -13.91 8.04 4.66
CA LEU A 244 -13.07 8.15 5.86
C LEU A 244 -11.77 8.91 5.59
N LEU A 245 -11.10 8.62 4.47
CA LEU A 245 -9.88 9.31 4.09
C LEU A 245 -10.15 10.79 3.78
N ASN A 246 -11.22 11.10 3.03
CA ASN A 246 -11.60 12.46 2.68
C ASN A 246 -11.92 13.29 3.93
N ASP A 247 -12.74 12.76 4.84
CA ASP A 247 -13.14 13.43 6.07
C ASP A 247 -11.93 13.73 6.97
N TRP A 248 -11.02 12.74 7.08
CA TRP A 248 -9.77 12.93 7.82
C TRP A 248 -8.87 13.99 7.20
N LEU A 249 -8.73 14.02 5.87
CA LEU A 249 -7.96 15.05 5.18
C LEU A 249 -8.54 16.44 5.39
N GLN A 250 -9.87 16.56 5.40
CA GLN A 250 -10.57 17.83 5.70
C GLN A 250 -10.37 18.25 7.16
N GLU A 251 -10.53 17.36 8.13
CA GLU A 251 -10.29 17.61 9.55
C GLU A 251 -8.87 18.15 9.79
N LYS A 252 -7.88 17.53 9.16
CA LYS A 252 -6.46 17.93 9.26
C LYS A 252 -6.10 19.14 8.40
N LYS A 253 -7.06 19.71 7.64
CA LYS A 253 -6.86 20.82 6.69
C LYS A 253 -5.80 20.50 5.62
N ILE A 254 -5.69 19.24 5.23
CA ILE A 254 -4.79 18.74 4.19
C ILE A 254 -5.59 18.64 2.87
N THR A 255 -6.17 19.76 2.47
CA THR A 255 -7.08 19.80 1.32
C THR A 255 -6.45 20.49 0.11
N ALA A 256 -7.09 20.31 -1.06
CA ALA A 256 -6.70 20.98 -2.31
C ALA A 256 -6.81 22.52 -2.25
N LYS A 257 -7.45 23.08 -1.23
CA LYS A 257 -7.72 24.52 -1.06
C LYS A 257 -6.94 25.14 0.11
N GLY A 258 -5.86 24.52 0.54
CA GLY A 258 -5.00 25.03 1.62
C GLY A 258 -3.75 25.72 1.15
#